data_7c8aa67eb84a4d35023a1bbcb0ee9c6c
#
_entry.id   7c8aa67eb84a4d35023a1bbcb0ee9c6c
#
_cell.length_a   1.000
_cell.length_b   1.000
_cell.length_c   1.000
_cell.angle_alpha   90.00
_cell.angle_beta   90.00
_cell.angle_gamma   90.00
#
_symmetry.space_group_name_H-M   'P 1'
#
loop_
_entity.id
_entity.type
_entity.pdbx_description
1 polymer ?
#
loop_
_entity_poly.entity_id
_entity_poly.type
_entity_poly.pdbx_seq_one_letter_code
_entity_poly.pdbx_strand_id
1 'polypeptide(L)'
;MGYVKSATALASLNKLVLYPRMSDHRLTNIVKSLPASIPFVAPEEHERIVGQKFSARLGANENCYGPSPKVLEAIKNLSVDIWKYPDPTAHDLKKVLANFYNIPDTNIVIGEGIDALLGYLVRLFVQVGDNVVTSNGSYPTFNYHVEGFGGQLFKCDYLDDKEDLQSLIDTASKTKAKLVYISNPNNPMGTWTRGEQIVSLLDKLPNDSLLILDEAYAEFAPDEAKVPIFLDDPRMIRFRTFSKAYGVAGARIGYGIGNEELIAEFDKIRNHFGNSLLSQVAAIAAIKDQRYLSEIVKKISLGREEIYQIAQSNGLSAIPSATNFVAIDCGKDGKFADQIMNGLLEAKLFVRKPVVAPLDRTIRVTVGRDEEIDLLKNVLPDVLKALR
;
A
#
# COMPACT_ATOMS: atom_id res chain seq x y z
N MET A 1 6.65 -23.87 36.72
CA MET A 1 6.67 -24.76 35.54
C MET A 1 5.43 -24.51 34.67
N GLY A 2 5.44 -23.46 33.84
CA GLY A 2 4.25 -23.04 33.08
C GLY A 2 4.51 -22.10 31.92
N TYR A 3 5.76 -21.71 31.64
CA TYR A 3 6.06 -20.64 30.67
C TYR A 3 6.72 -21.10 29.35
N VAL A 4 6.88 -22.39 29.08
CA VAL A 4 7.58 -22.89 27.89
C VAL A 4 6.65 -23.27 26.74
N LYS A 5 5.32 -23.24 26.90
CA LYS A 5 4.37 -23.67 25.85
C LYS A 5 3.89 -22.56 24.90
N SER A 6 4.13 -21.26 25.21
CA SER A 6 3.64 -20.17 24.34
C SER A 6 4.59 -19.82 23.19
N ALA A 7 5.89 -19.87 23.41
CA ALA A 7 6.87 -19.53 22.37
C ALA A 7 6.87 -20.50 21.18
N THR A 8 6.54 -21.77 21.43
CA THR A 8 6.43 -22.79 20.37
C THR A 8 5.18 -22.65 19.51
N ALA A 9 4.13 -21.99 20.01
CA ALA A 9 2.90 -21.76 19.24
C ALA A 9 3.06 -20.63 18.21
N LEU A 10 3.82 -19.58 18.54
CA LEU A 10 4.07 -18.46 17.60
C LEU A 10 5.10 -18.83 16.51
N ALA A 11 6.12 -19.63 16.83
CA ALA A 11 7.06 -20.13 15.83
C ALA A 11 6.42 -21.12 14.83
N SER A 12 5.25 -21.69 15.16
CA SER A 12 4.49 -22.57 14.26
C SER A 12 3.54 -21.80 13.33
N LEU A 13 3.38 -20.50 13.49
CA LEU A 13 2.50 -19.64 12.68
C LEU A 13 2.99 -19.41 11.25
N ASN A 14 4.23 -19.77 10.94
CA ASN A 14 4.71 -19.92 9.56
C ASN A 14 4.32 -21.26 8.91
N LYS A 15 3.47 -22.06 9.53
CA LYS A 15 2.86 -23.21 8.85
C LYS A 15 1.79 -22.69 7.90
N LEU A 16 2.16 -22.58 6.61
CA LEU A 16 1.25 -22.55 5.49
C LEU A 16 0.02 -23.43 5.80
N VAL A 17 -1.15 -22.82 5.82
CA VAL A 17 -2.41 -23.59 5.78
C VAL A 17 -2.45 -24.24 4.40
N LEU A 18 -1.97 -25.47 4.31
CA LEU A 18 -2.04 -26.27 3.09
C LEU A 18 -3.50 -26.70 2.93
N TYR A 19 -4.24 -25.99 2.11
CA TYR A 19 -5.53 -26.49 1.63
C TYR A 19 -5.32 -27.78 0.84
N PRO A 20 -6.20 -28.80 0.96
CA PRO A 20 -6.10 -30.02 0.18
C PRO A 20 -6.06 -29.67 -1.32
N ARG A 21 -5.02 -30.15 -2.01
CA ARG A 21 -4.87 -29.91 -3.45
C ARG A 21 -6.08 -30.47 -4.18
N MET A 22 -6.79 -29.60 -4.91
CA MET A 22 -7.72 -30.04 -5.93
C MET A 22 -6.97 -30.90 -6.96
N SER A 23 -7.65 -31.90 -7.52
CA SER A 23 -7.08 -32.68 -8.64
C SER A 23 -6.62 -31.72 -9.73
N ASP A 24 -5.35 -31.81 -10.04
CA ASP A 24 -4.50 -30.79 -10.70
C ASP A 24 -4.87 -30.48 -12.16
N HIS A 25 -5.76 -31.25 -12.77
CA HIS A 25 -6.01 -31.20 -14.21
C HIS A 25 -6.88 -30.04 -14.70
N ARG A 26 -7.56 -29.32 -13.81
CA ARG A 26 -8.47 -28.20 -14.14
C ARG A 26 -7.85 -26.82 -13.98
N LEU A 27 -6.73 -26.72 -13.29
CA LEU A 27 -6.04 -25.46 -13.07
C LEU A 27 -5.12 -25.13 -14.25
N THR A 28 -4.96 -23.83 -14.53
CA THR A 28 -3.94 -23.37 -15.49
C THR A 28 -2.53 -23.67 -14.96
N ASN A 29 -1.55 -23.77 -15.85
CA ASN A 29 -0.16 -23.99 -15.45
C ASN A 29 0.37 -22.83 -14.57
N ILE A 30 -0.07 -21.61 -14.82
CA ILE A 30 0.27 -20.45 -14.01
C ILE A 30 -0.20 -20.66 -12.57
N VAL A 31 -1.50 -20.96 -12.37
CA VAL A 31 -2.07 -21.14 -11.01
C VAL A 31 -1.39 -22.32 -10.28
N LYS A 32 -1.01 -23.38 -11.00
CA LYS A 32 -0.26 -24.51 -10.42
C LYS A 32 1.13 -24.13 -9.90
N SER A 33 1.79 -23.14 -10.52
CA SER A 33 3.12 -22.69 -10.13
C SER A 33 3.10 -21.66 -8.98
N LEU A 34 1.94 -21.05 -8.68
CA LEU A 34 1.84 -20.06 -7.60
C LEU A 34 1.87 -20.71 -6.22
N PRO A 35 2.43 -20.03 -5.21
CA PRO A 35 2.39 -20.50 -3.83
C PRO A 35 0.94 -20.51 -3.32
N ALA A 36 0.55 -21.60 -2.65
CA ALA A 36 -0.75 -21.70 -1.97
C ALA A 36 -0.73 -20.91 -0.65
N SER A 37 -0.48 -19.60 -0.72
CA SER A 37 -0.40 -18.73 0.44
C SER A 37 -1.19 -17.44 0.21
N ILE A 38 -1.76 -16.90 1.29
CA ILE A 38 -2.34 -15.57 1.28
C ILE A 38 -1.21 -14.57 1.54
N PRO A 39 -0.95 -13.59 0.65
CA PRO A 39 0.18 -12.68 0.79
C PRO A 39 0.06 -11.72 2.00
N PHE A 40 -1.14 -11.61 2.57
CA PHE A 40 -1.40 -10.75 3.72
C PHE A 40 -2.16 -11.49 4.81
N VAL A 41 -1.60 -11.47 6.02
CA VAL A 41 -2.32 -11.92 7.22
C VAL A 41 -2.92 -10.68 7.89
N ALA A 42 -4.25 -10.66 7.98
CA ALA A 42 -4.96 -9.57 8.62
C ALA A 42 -4.81 -9.61 10.16
N PRO A 43 -4.88 -8.44 10.86
CA PRO A 43 -4.86 -8.45 12.32
C PRO A 43 -5.97 -9.32 12.93
N GLU A 44 -7.15 -9.39 12.29
CA GLU A 44 -8.27 -10.24 12.72
C GLU A 44 -7.93 -11.74 12.68
N GLU A 45 -7.05 -12.17 11.79
CA GLU A 45 -6.59 -13.56 11.77
C GLU A 45 -5.68 -13.86 12.94
N HIS A 46 -4.73 -12.96 13.24
CA HIS A 46 -3.91 -13.06 14.45
C HIS A 46 -4.78 -13.06 15.72
N GLU A 47 -5.76 -12.17 15.81
CA GLU A 47 -6.71 -12.12 16.93
C GLU A 47 -7.47 -13.44 17.12
N ARG A 48 -7.91 -14.09 16.03
CA ARG A 48 -8.56 -15.40 16.09
C ARG A 48 -7.62 -16.49 16.57
N ILE A 49 -6.36 -16.48 16.13
CA ILE A 49 -5.36 -17.49 16.51
C ILE A 49 -4.98 -17.34 17.99
N VAL A 50 -4.78 -16.12 18.46
CA VAL A 50 -4.36 -15.83 19.84
C VAL A 50 -5.55 -15.82 20.81
N GLY A 51 -6.79 -15.70 20.30
CA GLY A 51 -8.02 -15.62 21.11
C GLY A 51 -8.21 -14.28 21.83
N GLN A 52 -7.48 -13.24 21.41
CA GLN A 52 -7.52 -11.91 22.04
C GLN A 52 -7.45 -10.81 20.98
N LYS A 53 -8.13 -9.69 21.24
CA LYS A 53 -8.02 -8.49 20.40
C LYS A 53 -6.76 -7.70 20.68
N PHE A 54 -6.22 -7.07 19.66
CA PHE A 54 -5.15 -6.09 19.80
C PHE A 54 -5.65 -4.84 20.53
N SER A 55 -4.81 -4.31 21.40
CA SER A 55 -5.05 -3.02 22.07
C SER A 55 -4.67 -1.83 21.18
N ALA A 56 -3.75 -2.04 20.23
CA ALA A 56 -3.36 -1.07 19.21
C ALA A 56 -3.14 -1.74 17.86
N ARG A 57 -3.67 -1.14 16.78
CA ARG A 57 -3.58 -1.63 15.39
C ARG A 57 -2.63 -0.75 14.58
N LEU A 58 -1.34 -0.86 14.83
CA LEU A 58 -0.29 -0.01 14.26
C LEU A 58 0.43 -0.65 13.05
N GLY A 59 -0.18 -1.60 12.34
CA GLY A 59 0.49 -2.37 11.28
C GLY A 59 -0.16 -2.34 9.90
N ALA A 60 -1.41 -1.90 9.77
CA ALA A 60 -2.17 -2.00 8.52
C ALA A 60 -2.17 -0.71 7.67
N ASN A 61 -1.50 0.35 8.13
CA ASN A 61 -1.47 1.67 7.48
C ASN A 61 -2.87 2.25 7.28
N GLU A 62 -3.78 1.94 8.20
CA GLU A 62 -5.10 2.55 8.25
C GLU A 62 -4.99 3.96 8.83
N ASN A 63 -5.96 4.81 8.55
CA ASN A 63 -6.08 6.11 9.21
C ASN A 63 -6.96 5.95 10.45
N CYS A 64 -6.37 5.96 11.63
CA CYS A 64 -7.05 5.76 12.91
C CYS A 64 -8.09 6.85 13.26
N TYR A 65 -7.99 8.03 12.63
CA TYR A 65 -8.97 9.11 12.83
C TYR A 65 -10.24 8.90 12.01
N GLY A 66 -10.23 7.95 11.07
CA GLY A 66 -11.38 7.61 10.22
C GLY A 66 -11.73 8.65 9.16
N PRO A 67 -12.88 8.48 8.50
CA PRO A 67 -13.37 9.39 7.47
C PRO A 67 -13.95 10.68 8.07
N SER A 68 -14.10 11.70 7.23
CA SER A 68 -14.73 12.96 7.65
C SER A 68 -16.21 12.75 8.05
N PRO A 69 -16.75 13.61 8.94
CA PRO A 69 -18.16 13.58 9.28
C PRO A 69 -19.09 13.67 8.04
N LYS A 70 -18.69 14.41 7.01
CA LYS A 70 -19.46 14.53 5.76
C LYS A 70 -19.52 13.19 5.00
N VAL A 71 -18.47 12.39 5.05
CA VAL A 71 -18.46 11.03 4.48
C VAL A 71 -19.43 10.13 5.24
N LEU A 72 -19.41 10.17 6.56
CA LEU A 72 -20.33 9.37 7.39
C LEU A 72 -21.79 9.75 7.15
N GLU A 73 -22.07 11.03 7.04
CA GLU A 73 -23.41 11.55 6.71
C GLU A 73 -23.87 11.10 5.32
N ALA A 74 -23.00 11.23 4.31
CA ALA A 74 -23.30 10.80 2.94
C ALA A 74 -23.61 9.29 2.86
N ILE A 75 -22.83 8.46 3.55
CA ILE A 75 -23.07 7.01 3.65
C ILE A 75 -24.40 6.73 4.34
N LYS A 76 -24.70 7.41 5.45
CA LYS A 76 -25.96 7.25 6.19
C LYS A 76 -27.18 7.58 5.31
N ASN A 77 -27.10 8.67 4.56
CA ASN A 77 -28.19 9.10 3.68
C ASN A 77 -28.40 8.15 2.50
N LEU A 78 -27.32 7.45 2.08
CA LEU A 78 -27.37 6.48 0.99
C LEU A 78 -28.05 5.15 1.39
N SER A 79 -28.18 4.83 2.67
CA SER A 79 -28.62 3.51 3.16
C SER A 79 -29.95 3.04 2.56
N VAL A 80 -30.86 3.95 2.21
CA VAL A 80 -32.16 3.65 1.59
C VAL A 80 -32.04 3.27 0.11
N ASP A 81 -30.93 3.57 -0.54
CA ASP A 81 -30.70 3.36 -1.97
C ASP A 81 -29.74 2.20 -2.27
N ILE A 82 -29.25 1.51 -1.24
CA ILE A 82 -28.23 0.43 -1.38
C ILE A 82 -28.70 -0.76 -2.24
N TRP A 83 -29.99 -0.87 -2.50
CA TRP A 83 -30.58 -1.86 -3.39
C TRP A 83 -30.34 -1.62 -4.87
N LYS A 84 -29.86 -0.41 -5.24
CA LYS A 84 -29.55 -0.02 -6.63
C LYS A 84 -28.14 -0.45 -6.99
N TYR A 85 -27.94 -0.84 -8.25
CA TYR A 85 -26.59 -0.93 -8.79
C TYR A 85 -25.92 0.46 -8.84
N PRO A 86 -24.60 0.53 -8.68
CA PRO A 86 -23.87 1.77 -8.88
C PRO A 86 -23.86 2.19 -10.36
N ASP A 87 -23.53 3.47 -10.61
CA ASP A 87 -23.16 3.89 -11.96
C ASP A 87 -21.86 3.17 -12.40
N PRO A 88 -21.89 2.36 -13.48
CA PRO A 88 -20.73 1.61 -13.93
C PRO A 88 -19.60 2.50 -14.47
N THR A 89 -19.91 3.75 -14.83
CA THR A 89 -18.92 4.74 -15.30
C THR A 89 -18.33 5.56 -14.17
N ALA A 90 -18.95 5.56 -12.98
CA ALA A 90 -18.66 6.44 -11.86
C ALA A 90 -18.60 7.93 -12.27
N HIS A 91 -19.54 8.35 -13.15
CA HIS A 91 -19.54 9.65 -13.80
C HIS A 91 -19.39 10.81 -12.82
N ASP A 92 -20.22 10.87 -11.78
CA ASP A 92 -20.19 11.97 -10.82
C ASP A 92 -18.86 12.06 -10.08
N LEU A 93 -18.27 10.92 -9.71
CA LEU A 93 -16.95 10.88 -9.07
C LEU A 93 -15.86 11.36 -10.04
N LYS A 94 -15.89 10.88 -11.30
CA LYS A 94 -14.94 11.34 -12.34
C LYS A 94 -15.02 12.84 -12.53
N LYS A 95 -16.23 13.41 -12.62
CA LYS A 95 -16.43 14.87 -12.74
C LYS A 95 -15.88 15.65 -11.55
N VAL A 96 -16.09 15.16 -10.33
CA VAL A 96 -15.53 15.79 -9.12
C VAL A 96 -14.02 15.76 -9.11
N LEU A 97 -13.40 14.63 -9.47
CA LEU A 97 -11.94 14.49 -9.57
C LEU A 97 -11.37 15.34 -10.70
N ALA A 98 -12.02 15.36 -11.87
CA ALA A 98 -11.64 16.19 -13.02
C ALA A 98 -11.58 17.67 -12.65
N ASN A 99 -12.60 18.16 -11.97
CA ASN A 99 -12.65 19.54 -11.46
C ASN A 99 -11.58 19.80 -10.40
N PHE A 100 -11.33 18.83 -9.49
CA PHE A 100 -10.33 18.97 -8.44
C PHE A 100 -8.90 19.08 -8.99
N TYR A 101 -8.58 18.29 -10.04
CA TYR A 101 -7.27 18.30 -10.68
C TYR A 101 -7.16 19.25 -11.88
N ASN A 102 -8.27 19.86 -12.29
CA ASN A 102 -8.38 20.69 -13.51
C ASN A 102 -7.89 19.93 -14.75
N ILE A 103 -8.42 18.73 -14.96
CA ILE A 103 -8.13 17.84 -16.11
C ILE A 103 -9.43 17.29 -16.70
N PRO A 104 -9.45 16.78 -17.95
CA PRO A 104 -10.61 16.08 -18.50
C PRO A 104 -10.95 14.80 -17.70
N ASP A 105 -12.22 14.46 -17.60
CA ASP A 105 -12.66 13.23 -16.93
C ASP A 105 -12.35 11.97 -17.75
N THR A 106 -12.07 12.11 -19.05
CA THR A 106 -11.56 11.04 -19.93
C THR A 106 -10.16 10.56 -19.53
N ASN A 107 -9.40 11.35 -18.77
CA ASN A 107 -8.08 11.00 -18.26
C ASN A 107 -8.13 10.29 -16.88
N ILE A 108 -9.33 9.91 -16.40
CA ILE A 108 -9.51 9.32 -15.08
C ILE A 108 -10.19 7.95 -15.20
N VAL A 109 -9.63 6.94 -14.54
CA VAL A 109 -10.26 5.64 -14.31
C VAL A 109 -10.52 5.42 -12.83
N ILE A 110 -11.67 4.85 -12.47
CA ILE A 110 -12.03 4.49 -11.09
C ILE A 110 -11.94 2.97 -10.92
N GLY A 111 -11.41 2.53 -9.77
CA GLY A 111 -11.28 1.11 -9.46
C GLY A 111 -11.49 0.80 -7.97
N GLU A 112 -11.61 -0.47 -7.65
CA GLU A 112 -11.83 -1.01 -6.29
C GLU A 112 -10.57 -0.91 -5.43
N GLY A 113 -10.03 0.30 -5.31
CA GLY A 113 -8.72 0.63 -4.76
C GLY A 113 -7.59 0.47 -5.78
N ILE A 114 -6.39 0.85 -5.40
CA ILE A 114 -5.19 0.70 -6.24
C ILE A 114 -4.94 -0.77 -6.58
N ASP A 115 -5.23 -1.70 -5.68
CA ASP A 115 -5.01 -3.12 -5.91
C ASP A 115 -5.71 -3.63 -7.17
N ALA A 116 -6.99 -3.29 -7.36
CA ALA A 116 -7.72 -3.67 -8.55
C ALA A 116 -7.18 -2.96 -9.81
N LEU A 117 -6.84 -1.68 -9.70
CA LEU A 117 -6.26 -0.91 -10.82
C LEU A 117 -4.92 -1.47 -11.27
N LEU A 118 -4.05 -1.90 -10.35
CA LEU A 118 -2.81 -2.59 -10.65
C LEU A 118 -3.08 -3.93 -11.35
N GLY A 119 -4.06 -4.69 -10.88
CA GLY A 119 -4.47 -5.95 -11.51
C GLY A 119 -5.00 -5.75 -12.92
N TYR A 120 -5.82 -4.72 -13.14
CA TYR A 120 -6.30 -4.36 -14.49
C TYR A 120 -5.15 -3.94 -15.40
N LEU A 121 -4.23 -3.11 -14.90
CA LEU A 121 -3.09 -2.67 -15.68
C LEU A 121 -2.19 -3.85 -16.08
N VAL A 122 -1.89 -4.74 -15.15
CA VAL A 122 -1.14 -5.97 -15.47
C VAL A 122 -1.86 -6.80 -16.54
N ARG A 123 -3.18 -6.95 -16.44
CA ARG A 123 -3.98 -7.67 -17.44
C ARG A 123 -3.98 -6.99 -18.81
N LEU A 124 -3.83 -5.66 -18.87
CA LEU A 124 -3.74 -4.93 -20.15
C LEU A 124 -2.38 -5.11 -20.85
N PHE A 125 -1.29 -5.16 -20.08
CA PHE A 125 0.05 -5.03 -20.63
C PHE A 125 0.89 -6.32 -20.57
N VAL A 126 0.52 -7.28 -19.70
CA VAL A 126 1.36 -8.45 -19.41
C VAL A 126 0.71 -9.72 -19.89
N GLN A 127 1.43 -10.46 -20.72
CA GLN A 127 1.16 -11.85 -21.07
C GLN A 127 2.26 -12.76 -20.52
N VAL A 128 2.09 -14.07 -20.68
CA VAL A 128 3.05 -15.08 -20.20
C VAL A 128 4.44 -14.81 -20.79
N GLY A 129 5.42 -14.64 -19.91
CA GLY A 129 6.81 -14.41 -20.26
C GLY A 129 7.21 -12.94 -20.46
N ASP A 130 6.28 -11.99 -20.40
CA ASP A 130 6.63 -10.56 -20.42
C ASP A 130 7.35 -10.14 -19.15
N ASN A 131 8.32 -9.26 -19.29
CA ASN A 131 9.16 -8.78 -18.20
C ASN A 131 8.59 -7.52 -17.54
N VAL A 132 8.66 -7.49 -16.22
CA VAL A 132 8.21 -6.37 -15.38
C VAL A 132 9.28 -6.07 -14.35
N VAL A 133 9.55 -4.78 -14.12
CA VAL A 133 10.57 -4.32 -13.17
C VAL A 133 9.93 -3.64 -11.96
N THR A 134 10.43 -3.95 -10.78
CA THR A 134 10.03 -3.36 -9.51
C THR A 134 11.17 -3.38 -8.51
N SER A 135 11.02 -2.71 -7.38
CA SER A 135 11.99 -2.77 -6.29
C SER A 135 11.80 -4.01 -5.42
N ASN A 136 12.92 -4.58 -4.94
CA ASN A 136 12.92 -5.77 -4.10
C ASN A 136 12.39 -5.45 -2.69
N GLY A 137 11.17 -5.88 -2.39
CA GLY A 137 10.47 -5.56 -1.12
C GLY A 137 9.42 -4.47 -1.25
N SER A 138 9.16 -3.93 -2.46
CA SER A 138 8.05 -3.02 -2.74
C SER A 138 6.69 -3.69 -2.51
N TYR A 139 5.61 -2.93 -2.75
CA TYR A 139 4.23 -3.37 -2.46
C TYR A 139 3.87 -4.71 -3.11
N PRO A 140 3.60 -5.77 -2.32
CA PRO A 140 3.54 -7.14 -2.84
C PRO A 140 2.32 -7.44 -3.71
N THR A 141 1.22 -6.67 -3.63
CA THR A 141 0.03 -6.92 -4.45
C THR A 141 0.33 -6.76 -5.95
N PHE A 142 1.17 -5.78 -6.32
CA PHE A 142 1.60 -5.64 -7.70
C PHE A 142 2.33 -6.90 -8.19
N ASN A 143 3.29 -7.38 -7.42
CA ASN A 143 4.04 -8.60 -7.73
C ASN A 143 3.13 -9.81 -7.88
N TYR A 144 2.15 -9.94 -6.98
CA TYR A 144 1.15 -10.99 -7.02
C TYR A 144 0.34 -10.99 -8.33
N HIS A 145 -0.07 -9.80 -8.80
CA HIS A 145 -0.77 -9.69 -10.09
C HIS A 145 0.13 -10.07 -11.26
N VAL A 146 1.37 -9.59 -11.30
CA VAL A 146 2.32 -9.91 -12.38
C VAL A 146 2.54 -11.42 -12.47
N GLU A 147 2.86 -12.08 -11.35
CA GLU A 147 3.06 -13.53 -11.29
C GLU A 147 1.76 -14.28 -11.65
N GLY A 148 0.61 -13.78 -11.18
CA GLY A 148 -0.72 -14.35 -11.46
C GLY A 148 -1.13 -14.31 -12.94
N PHE A 149 -0.57 -13.40 -13.72
CA PHE A 149 -0.74 -13.33 -15.19
C PHE A 149 0.41 -13.96 -15.97
N GLY A 150 1.40 -14.54 -15.28
CA GLY A 150 2.52 -15.24 -15.89
C GLY A 150 3.66 -14.33 -16.34
N GLY A 151 3.68 -13.08 -15.91
CA GLY A 151 4.80 -12.16 -16.12
C GLY A 151 6.02 -12.55 -15.27
N GLN A 152 7.19 -12.09 -15.69
CA GLN A 152 8.47 -12.32 -15.00
C GLN A 152 8.90 -11.05 -14.29
N LEU A 153 9.09 -11.14 -12.96
CA LEU A 153 9.53 -10.02 -12.13
C LEU A 153 11.05 -9.93 -12.06
N PHE A 154 11.58 -8.76 -12.42
CA PHE A 154 12.95 -8.35 -12.18
C PHE A 154 12.96 -7.34 -11.04
N LYS A 155 13.64 -7.67 -9.94
CA LYS A 155 13.62 -6.89 -8.71
C LYS A 155 14.97 -6.21 -8.51
N CYS A 156 14.95 -4.89 -8.36
CA CYS A 156 16.13 -4.08 -8.03
C CYS A 156 16.18 -3.83 -6.54
N ASP A 157 17.36 -3.93 -5.94
CA ASP A 157 17.52 -3.67 -4.51
C ASP A 157 17.36 -2.18 -4.21
N TYR A 158 17.01 -1.88 -2.96
CA TYR A 158 16.97 -0.52 -2.46
C TYR A 158 18.38 0.00 -2.25
N LEU A 159 18.56 1.31 -2.47
CA LEU A 159 19.78 2.05 -2.16
C LEU A 159 19.45 3.07 -1.06
N ASP A 160 20.14 3.00 0.08
CA ASP A 160 19.93 3.89 1.22
C ASP A 160 18.44 4.03 1.62
N ASP A 161 17.75 2.89 1.74
CA ASP A 161 16.33 2.78 2.09
C ASP A 161 15.35 3.44 1.09
N LYS A 162 15.81 3.76 -0.12
CA LYS A 162 15.00 4.30 -1.22
C LYS A 162 15.00 3.35 -2.41
N GLU A 163 13.97 3.44 -3.24
CA GLU A 163 13.98 2.78 -4.54
C GLU A 163 15.10 3.35 -5.40
N ASP A 164 15.97 2.47 -5.94
CA ASP A 164 17.06 2.87 -6.85
C ASP A 164 16.51 3.08 -8.27
N LEU A 165 16.13 4.32 -8.55
CA LEU A 165 15.54 4.71 -9.81
C LEU A 165 16.42 4.41 -11.02
N GLN A 166 17.76 4.56 -10.89
CA GLN A 166 18.67 4.28 -11.99
C GLN A 166 18.73 2.78 -12.27
N SER A 167 18.84 1.95 -11.23
CA SER A 167 18.82 0.49 -11.36
C SER A 167 17.52 -0.02 -11.99
N LEU A 168 16.37 0.59 -11.63
CA LEU A 168 15.07 0.23 -12.22
C LEU A 168 15.05 0.49 -13.74
N ILE A 169 15.52 1.65 -14.20
CA ILE A 169 15.55 2.01 -15.63
C ILE A 169 16.57 1.15 -16.40
N ASP A 170 17.76 0.94 -15.82
CA ASP A 170 18.79 0.10 -16.45
C ASP A 170 18.30 -1.34 -16.63
N THR A 171 17.61 -1.86 -15.59
CA THR A 171 17.00 -3.20 -15.65
C THR A 171 15.86 -3.25 -16.65
N ALA A 172 15.00 -2.23 -16.70
CA ALA A 172 13.94 -2.16 -17.70
C ALA A 172 14.47 -2.18 -19.12
N SER A 173 15.56 -1.43 -19.38
CA SER A 173 16.21 -1.40 -20.69
C SER A 173 16.83 -2.75 -21.06
N LYS A 174 17.55 -3.41 -20.13
CA LYS A 174 18.20 -4.71 -20.34
C LYS A 174 17.19 -5.81 -20.60
N THR A 175 16.07 -5.81 -19.86
CA THR A 175 15.07 -6.85 -19.93
C THR A 175 13.95 -6.55 -20.93
N LYS A 176 13.92 -5.37 -21.54
CA LYS A 176 12.81 -4.89 -22.37
C LYS A 176 11.48 -4.99 -21.62
N ALA A 177 11.46 -4.50 -20.39
CA ALA A 177 10.31 -4.61 -19.51
C ALA A 177 9.10 -3.83 -20.05
N LYS A 178 7.91 -4.42 -19.95
CA LYS A 178 6.64 -3.76 -20.30
C LYS A 178 6.20 -2.74 -19.25
N LEU A 179 6.43 -3.06 -17.97
CA LEU A 179 6.02 -2.23 -16.84
C LEU A 179 7.19 -1.98 -15.91
N VAL A 180 7.28 -0.77 -15.40
CA VAL A 180 8.17 -0.37 -14.31
C VAL A 180 7.32 0.23 -13.19
N TYR A 181 7.40 -0.35 -11.99
CA TYR A 181 6.61 0.10 -10.83
C TYR A 181 7.48 0.81 -9.82
N ILE A 182 7.04 1.99 -9.41
CA ILE A 182 7.60 2.76 -8.29
C ILE A 182 6.49 3.28 -7.39
N SER A 183 6.79 3.49 -6.11
CA SER A 183 5.88 4.12 -5.14
C SER A 183 6.47 5.40 -4.55
N ASN A 184 5.72 6.49 -4.61
CA ASN A 184 6.17 7.78 -4.07
C ASN A 184 5.04 8.56 -3.38
N PRO A 185 5.06 8.65 -2.02
CA PRO A 185 6.02 8.05 -1.07
C PRO A 185 6.01 6.53 -1.02
N ASN A 186 7.16 5.97 -0.66
CA ASN A 186 7.42 4.54 -0.70
C ASN A 186 6.74 3.75 0.42
N ASN A 187 6.29 2.57 0.11
CA ASN A 187 5.92 1.52 1.04
C ASN A 187 6.78 0.28 0.70
N PRO A 188 7.70 -0.18 1.60
CA PRO A 188 7.51 -0.17 3.07
C PRO A 188 8.33 0.87 3.87
N MET A 189 9.23 1.62 3.26
CA MET A 189 10.22 2.41 4.01
C MET A 189 9.73 3.80 4.42
N GLY A 190 8.67 4.33 3.80
CA GLY A 190 8.16 5.69 4.04
C GLY A 190 8.95 6.79 3.36
N THR A 191 10.07 6.47 2.74
CA THR A 191 10.94 7.42 2.03
C THR A 191 10.26 8.00 0.79
N TRP A 192 10.81 9.07 0.26
CA TRP A 192 10.29 9.70 -0.94
C TRP A 192 11.40 10.25 -1.84
N THR A 193 11.07 10.44 -3.08
CA THR A 193 11.92 11.00 -4.12
C THR A 193 11.32 12.30 -4.63
N ARG A 194 12.15 13.27 -5.05
CA ARG A 194 11.69 14.52 -5.66
C ARG A 194 10.91 14.24 -6.93
N GLY A 195 9.78 14.93 -7.11
CA GLY A 195 8.94 14.77 -8.29
C GLY A 195 9.66 14.98 -9.60
N GLU A 196 10.58 15.98 -9.68
CA GLU A 196 11.41 16.25 -10.84
C GLU A 196 12.34 15.09 -11.23
N GLN A 197 12.84 14.32 -10.23
CA GLN A 197 13.64 13.13 -10.49
C GLN A 197 12.80 12.00 -11.11
N ILE A 198 11.54 11.87 -10.67
CA ILE A 198 10.61 10.90 -11.26
C ILE A 198 10.26 11.30 -12.70
N VAL A 199 10.02 12.58 -12.96
CA VAL A 199 9.79 13.09 -14.33
C VAL A 199 10.97 12.77 -15.24
N SER A 200 12.21 12.97 -14.76
CA SER A 200 13.41 12.68 -15.55
C SER A 200 13.59 11.20 -15.92
N LEU A 201 12.87 10.28 -15.26
CA LEU A 201 12.87 8.86 -15.66
C LEU A 201 12.18 8.63 -17.00
N LEU A 202 11.18 9.45 -17.35
CA LEU A 202 10.47 9.31 -18.62
C LEU A 202 11.40 9.49 -19.83
N ASP A 203 12.41 10.35 -19.70
CA ASP A 203 13.41 10.57 -20.77
C ASP A 203 14.30 9.34 -21.00
N LYS A 204 14.46 8.51 -19.97
CA LYS A 204 15.31 7.31 -19.97
C LYS A 204 14.52 6.00 -20.07
N LEU A 205 13.20 6.08 -19.90
CA LEU A 205 12.33 4.92 -19.95
C LEU A 205 12.30 4.37 -21.38
N PRO A 206 12.45 3.04 -21.60
CA PRO A 206 12.27 2.46 -22.92
C PRO A 206 10.91 2.82 -23.53
N ASN A 207 10.87 3.08 -24.83
CA ASN A 207 9.64 3.56 -25.50
C ASN A 207 8.44 2.61 -25.34
N ASP A 208 8.70 1.31 -25.24
CA ASP A 208 7.67 0.27 -25.09
C ASP A 208 7.35 -0.04 -23.62
N SER A 209 7.89 0.73 -22.67
CA SER A 209 7.67 0.56 -21.24
C SER A 209 6.68 1.60 -20.71
N LEU A 210 5.84 1.18 -19.76
CA LEU A 210 4.96 2.06 -19.00
C LEU A 210 5.46 2.20 -17.55
N LEU A 211 5.61 3.42 -17.09
CA LEU A 211 5.91 3.75 -15.68
C LEU A 211 4.61 3.81 -14.88
N ILE A 212 4.54 2.99 -13.83
CA ILE A 212 3.47 3.01 -12.85
C ILE A 212 3.96 3.80 -11.64
N LEU A 213 3.29 4.92 -11.36
CA LEU A 213 3.55 5.73 -10.17
C LEU A 213 2.44 5.50 -9.14
N ASP A 214 2.75 4.74 -8.10
CA ASP A 214 1.85 4.52 -6.96
C ASP A 214 1.99 5.67 -5.97
N GLU A 215 0.96 6.49 -5.88
CA GLU A 215 0.87 7.65 -5.02
C GLU A 215 -0.11 7.42 -3.84
N ALA A 216 -0.16 6.21 -3.30
CA ALA A 216 -1.08 5.88 -2.21
C ALA A 216 -0.94 6.77 -0.96
N TYR A 217 0.18 7.43 -0.80
CA TYR A 217 0.50 8.29 0.35
C TYR A 217 0.77 9.75 -0.04
N ALA A 218 0.42 10.17 -1.24
CA ALA A 218 0.75 11.47 -1.78
C ALA A 218 0.26 12.66 -0.93
N GLU A 219 -0.86 12.50 -0.22
CA GLU A 219 -1.43 13.55 0.64
C GLU A 219 -0.56 13.86 1.87
N PHE A 220 0.31 12.92 2.28
CA PHE A 220 1.25 13.09 3.40
C PHE A 220 2.62 13.60 2.98
N ALA A 221 2.88 13.63 1.68
CA ALA A 221 4.17 13.96 1.10
C ALA A 221 4.44 15.48 1.10
N PRO A 222 5.70 15.90 1.20
CA PRO A 222 6.07 17.30 1.00
C PRO A 222 5.87 17.70 -0.47
N ASP A 223 5.78 19.01 -0.72
CA ASP A 223 5.51 19.53 -2.07
C ASP A 223 6.57 19.12 -3.08
N GLU A 224 7.82 18.98 -2.67
CA GLU A 224 8.93 18.55 -3.53
C GLU A 224 8.82 17.11 -4.05
N ALA A 225 8.03 16.27 -3.36
CA ALA A 225 7.74 14.91 -3.80
C ALA A 225 6.67 14.84 -4.87
N LYS A 226 5.89 15.92 -5.06
CA LYS A 226 4.77 15.95 -6.01
C LYS A 226 5.28 15.90 -7.45
N VAL A 227 4.72 14.98 -8.20
CA VAL A 227 4.94 14.89 -9.66
C VAL A 227 3.84 15.67 -10.36
N PRO A 228 4.14 16.59 -11.28
CA PRO A 228 3.13 17.26 -12.09
C PRO A 228 2.26 16.23 -12.85
N ILE A 229 1.05 16.63 -13.21
CA ILE A 229 0.18 15.77 -14.02
C ILE A 229 0.56 15.97 -15.49
N PHE A 230 1.03 14.90 -16.12
CA PHE A 230 1.28 14.83 -17.56
C PHE A 230 0.20 13.95 -18.19
N LEU A 231 -0.55 14.50 -19.13
CA LEU A 231 -1.61 13.78 -19.84
C LEU A 231 -1.20 13.39 -21.25
N ASP A 232 -0.21 14.09 -21.82
CA ASP A 232 0.23 13.90 -23.20
C ASP A 232 1.21 12.73 -23.37
N ASP A 233 1.91 12.31 -22.28
CA ASP A 233 2.82 11.17 -22.33
C ASP A 233 2.08 9.87 -21.94
N PRO A 234 1.85 8.95 -22.90
CA PRO A 234 1.15 7.70 -22.62
C PRO A 234 2.00 6.70 -21.81
N ARG A 235 3.28 7.00 -21.57
CA ARG A 235 4.20 6.09 -20.89
C ARG A 235 4.17 6.21 -19.35
N MET A 236 3.25 7.01 -18.78
CA MET A 236 3.07 7.08 -17.34
C MET A 236 1.60 7.03 -16.96
N ILE A 237 1.30 6.20 -15.95
CA ILE A 237 0.03 6.23 -15.23
C ILE A 237 0.31 6.38 -13.74
N ARG A 238 -0.49 7.21 -13.06
CA ARG A 238 -0.44 7.35 -11.60
C ARG A 238 -1.69 6.79 -10.96
N PHE A 239 -1.52 6.18 -9.80
CA PHE A 239 -2.63 5.68 -9.00
C PHE A 239 -2.71 6.36 -7.63
N ARG A 240 -3.93 6.70 -7.22
CA ARG A 240 -4.27 7.29 -5.93
C ARG A 240 -5.42 6.56 -5.25
N THR A 241 -5.53 6.71 -3.95
CA THR A 241 -6.53 6.00 -3.15
C THR A 241 -7.21 6.89 -2.12
N PHE A 242 -8.42 6.55 -1.78
CA PHE A 242 -9.11 7.11 -0.62
C PHE A 242 -8.87 6.31 0.66
N SER A 243 -8.11 5.21 0.59
CA SER A 243 -7.89 4.29 1.72
C SER A 243 -7.03 4.87 2.84
N LYS A 244 -6.11 5.82 2.53
CA LYS A 244 -5.09 6.29 3.47
C LYS A 244 -5.50 7.62 4.10
N ALA A 245 -5.14 8.75 3.53
CA ALA A 245 -5.39 10.06 4.11
C ALA A 245 -6.89 10.35 4.34
N TYR A 246 -7.74 9.92 3.43
CA TYR A 246 -9.18 10.13 3.52
C TYR A 246 -9.90 9.18 4.49
N GLY A 247 -9.25 8.14 5.00
CA GLY A 247 -9.79 7.27 6.05
C GLY A 247 -10.93 6.34 5.64
N VAL A 248 -11.07 6.01 4.35
CA VAL A 248 -12.15 5.15 3.83
C VAL A 248 -11.62 3.82 3.25
N ALA A 249 -10.63 3.23 3.91
CA ALA A 249 -10.00 1.98 3.45
C ALA A 249 -11.01 0.85 3.18
N GLY A 250 -12.04 0.73 4.02
CA GLY A 250 -13.10 -0.28 3.89
C GLY A 250 -14.03 -0.05 2.69
N ALA A 251 -14.08 1.16 2.11
CA ALA A 251 -14.91 1.44 0.95
C ALA A 251 -14.33 0.89 -0.36
N ARG A 252 -13.05 0.48 -0.37
CA ARG A 252 -12.37 -0.07 -1.56
C ARG A 252 -12.52 0.81 -2.79
N ILE A 253 -11.97 2.03 -2.76
CA ILE A 253 -12.04 2.98 -3.85
C ILE A 253 -10.70 3.69 -4.07
N GLY A 254 -10.30 3.77 -5.35
CA GLY A 254 -9.13 4.47 -5.83
C GLY A 254 -9.33 4.93 -7.26
N TYR A 255 -8.36 5.62 -7.80
CA TYR A 255 -8.41 6.13 -9.16
C TYR A 255 -7.02 6.18 -9.79
N GLY A 256 -7.02 6.08 -11.13
CA GLY A 256 -5.86 6.32 -11.96
C GLY A 256 -6.01 7.59 -12.78
N ILE A 257 -4.90 8.29 -13.02
CA ILE A 257 -4.80 9.44 -13.93
C ILE A 257 -3.71 9.13 -14.96
N GLY A 258 -4.03 9.31 -16.22
CA GLY A 258 -3.10 9.07 -17.33
C GLY A 258 -3.59 9.62 -18.65
N ASN A 259 -2.89 9.30 -19.72
CA ASN A 259 -3.29 9.63 -21.07
C ASN A 259 -4.68 9.05 -21.41
N GLU A 260 -5.51 9.79 -22.14
CA GLU A 260 -6.89 9.43 -22.47
C GLU A 260 -7.00 8.07 -23.17
N GLU A 261 -6.14 7.80 -24.14
CA GLU A 261 -6.15 6.54 -24.89
C GLU A 261 -5.82 5.36 -23.97
N LEU A 262 -4.83 5.53 -23.07
CA LEU A 262 -4.51 4.52 -22.06
C LEU A 262 -5.67 4.28 -21.08
N ILE A 263 -6.31 5.35 -20.62
CA ILE A 263 -7.45 5.25 -19.68
C ILE A 263 -8.64 4.51 -20.32
N ALA A 264 -8.91 4.76 -21.61
CA ALA A 264 -10.00 4.09 -22.32
C ALA A 264 -9.81 2.57 -22.40
N GLU A 265 -8.56 2.08 -22.43
CA GLU A 265 -8.27 0.64 -22.48
C GLU A 265 -8.79 -0.12 -21.25
N PHE A 266 -8.88 0.54 -20.07
CA PHE A 266 -9.41 -0.08 -18.86
C PHE A 266 -10.87 -0.51 -19.01
N ASP A 267 -11.67 0.19 -19.81
CA ASP A 267 -13.08 -0.15 -20.03
C ASP A 267 -13.27 -1.51 -20.72
N LYS A 268 -12.24 -2.03 -21.39
CA LYS A 268 -12.28 -3.36 -22.03
C LYS A 268 -12.22 -4.51 -21.04
N ILE A 269 -11.67 -4.26 -19.81
CA ILE A 269 -11.30 -5.37 -18.91
C ILE A 269 -11.71 -5.15 -17.44
N ARG A 270 -12.00 -3.91 -17.01
CA ARG A 270 -12.36 -3.63 -15.63
C ARG A 270 -13.72 -4.24 -15.26
N ASN A 271 -13.94 -4.48 -13.99
CA ASN A 271 -15.24 -4.85 -13.46
C ASN A 271 -16.15 -3.61 -13.42
N HIS A 272 -17.14 -3.54 -14.31
CA HIS A 272 -17.99 -2.37 -14.45
C HIS A 272 -18.84 -2.04 -13.21
N PHE A 273 -19.19 -3.04 -12.41
CA PHE A 273 -19.98 -2.87 -11.18
C PHE A 273 -19.17 -3.10 -9.90
N GLY A 274 -17.83 -3.13 -9.99
CA GLY A 274 -16.96 -3.37 -8.83
C GLY A 274 -16.95 -2.23 -7.82
N ASN A 275 -17.05 -0.99 -8.29
CA ASN A 275 -17.15 0.18 -7.42
C ASN A 275 -18.57 0.36 -6.91
N SER A 276 -18.84 -0.01 -5.67
CA SER A 276 -20.18 0.08 -5.08
C SER A 276 -20.70 1.52 -5.05
N LEU A 277 -22.01 1.68 -4.97
CA LEU A 277 -22.65 3.00 -4.80
C LEU A 277 -22.13 3.70 -3.53
N LEU A 278 -21.93 2.94 -2.45
CA LEU A 278 -21.37 3.44 -1.20
C LEU A 278 -19.94 3.97 -1.38
N SER A 279 -19.11 3.26 -2.13
CA SER A 279 -17.73 3.68 -2.42
C SER A 279 -17.68 4.99 -3.19
N GLN A 280 -18.52 5.14 -4.22
CA GLN A 280 -18.56 6.35 -5.05
C GLN A 280 -19.02 7.56 -4.24
N VAL A 281 -20.10 7.41 -3.46
CA VAL A 281 -20.64 8.50 -2.61
C VAL A 281 -19.64 8.89 -1.51
N ALA A 282 -18.99 7.92 -0.88
CA ALA A 282 -17.96 8.16 0.12
C ALA A 282 -16.76 8.94 -0.46
N ALA A 283 -16.30 8.56 -1.66
CA ALA A 283 -15.18 9.23 -2.33
C ALA A 283 -15.54 10.69 -2.73
N ILE A 284 -16.74 10.92 -3.25
CA ILE A 284 -17.24 12.27 -3.59
C ILE A 284 -17.27 13.15 -2.33
N ALA A 285 -17.78 12.65 -1.22
CA ALA A 285 -17.82 13.40 0.03
C ALA A 285 -16.41 13.66 0.60
N ALA A 286 -15.52 12.67 0.49
CA ALA A 286 -14.14 12.75 0.98
C ALA A 286 -13.33 13.80 0.23
N ILE A 287 -13.34 13.78 -1.13
CA ILE A 287 -12.56 14.74 -1.94
C ILE A 287 -13.05 16.18 -1.78
N LYS A 288 -14.32 16.37 -1.47
CA LYS A 288 -14.90 17.68 -1.21
C LYS A 288 -14.56 18.24 0.19
N ASP A 289 -14.04 17.44 1.10
CA ASP A 289 -13.72 17.87 2.46
C ASP A 289 -12.21 18.06 2.70
N GLN A 290 -11.61 18.95 1.93
CA GLN A 290 -10.18 19.25 1.99
C GLN A 290 -9.73 19.85 3.33
N ARG A 291 -10.65 20.49 4.07
CA ARG A 291 -10.37 20.99 5.42
C ARG A 291 -10.07 19.82 6.36
N TYR A 292 -10.94 18.83 6.40
CA TYR A 292 -10.73 17.63 7.23
C TYR A 292 -9.46 16.90 6.82
N LEU A 293 -9.21 16.73 5.52
CA LEU A 293 -7.98 16.13 5.03
C LEU A 293 -6.73 16.84 5.55
N SER A 294 -6.70 18.18 5.49
CA SER A 294 -5.58 18.98 6.00
C SER A 294 -5.37 18.80 7.50
N GLU A 295 -6.44 18.74 8.29
CA GLU A 295 -6.39 18.48 9.73
C GLU A 295 -5.80 17.09 10.03
N ILE A 296 -6.19 16.06 9.26
CA ILE A 296 -5.67 14.69 9.39
C ILE A 296 -4.19 14.62 9.01
N VAL A 297 -3.79 15.21 7.89
CA VAL A 297 -2.39 15.23 7.45
C VAL A 297 -1.50 15.85 8.54
N LYS A 298 -1.96 16.92 9.17
CA LYS A 298 -1.24 17.57 10.27
C LYS A 298 -1.14 16.64 11.50
N LYS A 299 -2.23 15.97 11.89
CA LYS A 299 -2.21 15.00 13.02
C LYS A 299 -1.25 13.84 12.75
N ILE A 300 -1.29 13.29 11.54
CA ILE A 300 -0.38 12.21 11.13
C ILE A 300 1.08 12.69 11.16
N SER A 301 1.36 13.93 10.75
CA SER A 301 2.72 14.48 10.85
C SER A 301 3.20 14.57 12.30
N LEU A 302 2.36 15.03 13.23
CA LEU A 302 2.70 15.09 14.67
C LEU A 302 2.93 13.68 15.23
N GLY A 303 2.06 12.72 14.90
CA GLY A 303 2.24 11.33 15.36
C GLY A 303 3.50 10.66 14.81
N ARG A 304 3.98 11.02 13.61
CA ARG A 304 5.29 10.58 13.12
C ARG A 304 6.42 11.10 14.00
N GLU A 305 6.37 12.38 14.39
CA GLU A 305 7.38 12.98 15.28
C GLU A 305 7.43 12.26 16.64
N GLU A 306 6.27 11.89 17.19
CA GLU A 306 6.22 11.11 18.42
C GLU A 306 6.85 9.72 18.26
N ILE A 307 6.58 9.02 17.15
CA ILE A 307 7.21 7.73 16.85
C ILE A 307 8.74 7.90 16.71
N TYR A 308 9.23 8.98 16.08
CA TYR A 308 10.67 9.27 16.01
C TYR A 308 11.29 9.44 17.40
N GLN A 309 10.63 10.17 18.29
CA GLN A 309 11.09 10.35 19.67
C GLN A 309 11.08 9.02 20.45
N ILE A 310 10.05 8.18 20.28
CA ILE A 310 10.00 6.86 20.90
C ILE A 310 11.17 5.99 20.43
N ALA A 311 11.45 5.95 19.12
CA ALA A 311 12.57 5.18 18.58
C ALA A 311 13.90 5.68 19.17
N GLN A 312 14.16 6.97 19.12
CA GLN A 312 15.39 7.60 19.62
C GLN A 312 15.59 7.35 21.14
N SER A 313 14.53 7.49 21.94
CA SER A 313 14.59 7.28 23.39
C SER A 313 14.93 5.83 23.76
N ASN A 314 14.72 4.90 22.85
CA ASN A 314 15.02 3.48 22.99
C ASN A 314 16.34 3.04 22.32
N GLY A 315 17.12 4.00 21.79
CA GLY A 315 18.39 3.72 21.12
C GLY A 315 18.22 3.11 19.73
N LEU A 316 17.04 3.26 19.11
CA LEU A 316 16.73 2.85 17.75
C LEU A 316 16.74 4.05 16.81
N SER A 317 16.91 3.80 15.51
CA SER A 317 16.84 4.81 14.46
C SER A 317 15.49 4.73 13.74
N ALA A 318 14.91 5.86 13.38
CA ALA A 318 13.70 5.90 12.58
C ALA A 318 14.01 6.51 11.20
N ILE A 319 13.50 5.89 10.14
CA ILE A 319 13.69 6.37 8.77
C ILE A 319 12.71 7.51 8.52
N PRO A 320 13.18 8.70 8.04
CA PRO A 320 12.32 9.82 7.74
C PRO A 320 11.20 9.43 6.76
N SER A 321 9.96 9.65 7.17
CA SER A 321 8.79 9.16 6.44
C SER A 321 7.90 10.30 5.93
N ALA A 322 7.37 10.12 4.72
CA ALA A 322 6.32 10.94 4.12
C ALA A 322 5.01 10.15 3.94
N THR A 323 4.75 9.19 4.83
CA THR A 323 3.53 8.36 4.83
C THR A 323 2.78 8.48 6.15
N ASN A 324 1.76 7.65 6.38
CA ASN A 324 1.10 7.55 7.69
C ASN A 324 1.71 6.46 8.59
N PHE A 325 2.95 6.09 8.36
CA PHE A 325 3.71 5.14 9.17
C PHE A 325 5.19 5.53 9.22
N VAL A 326 5.92 4.92 10.12
CA VAL A 326 7.38 5.06 10.26
C VAL A 326 8.02 3.68 10.23
N ALA A 327 9.07 3.52 9.46
CA ALA A 327 9.97 2.37 9.53
C ALA A 327 11.03 2.66 10.61
N ILE A 328 11.11 1.82 11.64
CA ILE A 328 12.08 1.92 12.72
C ILE A 328 13.14 0.85 12.50
N ASP A 329 14.37 1.27 12.30
CA ASP A 329 15.53 0.39 12.22
C ASP A 329 15.84 -0.18 13.62
N CYS A 330 15.82 -1.49 13.76
CA CYS A 330 16.03 -2.19 15.02
C CYS A 330 17.53 -2.30 15.41
N GLY A 331 18.44 -1.76 14.59
CA GLY A 331 19.87 -1.67 14.88
C GLY A 331 20.66 -2.97 14.70
N LYS A 332 20.01 -4.05 14.25
CA LYS A 332 20.60 -5.36 13.94
C LYS A 332 19.98 -5.93 12.66
N ASP A 333 19.95 -7.24 12.56
CA ASP A 333 19.40 -7.99 11.42
C ASP A 333 17.87 -8.20 11.49
N GLY A 334 17.32 -8.81 10.46
CA GLY A 334 15.89 -9.13 10.36
C GLY A 334 15.38 -10.07 11.45
N LYS A 335 16.24 -10.95 12.00
CA LYS A 335 15.88 -11.84 13.12
C LYS A 335 15.63 -11.07 14.40
N PHE A 336 16.45 -10.06 14.66
CA PHE A 336 16.25 -9.20 15.82
C PHE A 336 14.97 -8.35 15.68
N ALA A 337 14.69 -7.85 14.46
CA ALA A 337 13.43 -7.18 14.18
C ALA A 337 12.20 -8.10 14.35
N ASP A 338 12.32 -9.41 13.99
CA ASP A 338 11.28 -10.41 14.27
C ASP A 338 11.04 -10.58 15.78
N GLN A 339 12.11 -10.61 16.59
CA GLN A 339 11.98 -10.71 18.06
C GLN A 339 11.25 -9.51 18.64
N ILE A 340 11.60 -8.30 18.20
CA ILE A 340 10.89 -7.06 18.64
C ILE A 340 9.44 -7.11 18.19
N MET A 341 9.17 -7.42 16.93
CA MET A 341 7.80 -7.53 16.40
C MET A 341 6.98 -8.53 17.21
N ASN A 342 7.51 -9.71 17.48
CA ASN A 342 6.82 -10.74 18.26
C ASN A 342 6.56 -10.30 19.70
N GLY A 343 7.51 -9.62 20.36
CA GLY A 343 7.30 -9.05 21.71
C GLY A 343 6.21 -8.01 21.73
N LEU A 344 6.12 -7.15 20.68
CA LEU A 344 5.02 -6.19 20.54
C LEU A 344 3.68 -6.89 20.31
N LEU A 345 3.62 -7.94 19.47
CA LEU A 345 2.42 -8.73 19.24
C LEU A 345 1.93 -9.43 20.52
N GLU A 346 2.84 -10.00 21.32
CA GLU A 346 2.54 -10.59 22.62
C GLU A 346 1.96 -9.55 23.60
N ALA A 347 2.46 -8.32 23.54
CA ALA A 347 1.93 -7.18 24.30
C ALA A 347 0.67 -6.55 23.67
N LYS A 348 0.04 -7.21 22.69
CA LYS A 348 -1.19 -6.80 21.99
C LYS A 348 -1.05 -5.51 21.15
N LEU A 349 0.13 -5.22 20.66
CA LEU A 349 0.36 -4.18 19.67
C LEU A 349 0.61 -4.84 18.31
N PHE A 350 -0.29 -4.62 17.36
CA PHE A 350 -0.13 -5.13 16.00
C PHE A 350 0.75 -4.19 15.19
N VAL A 351 1.96 -4.62 14.86
CA VAL A 351 2.89 -3.95 13.94
C VAL A 351 3.28 -4.91 12.81
N ARG A 352 3.95 -4.41 11.80
CA ARG A 352 4.49 -5.21 10.69
C ARG A 352 5.95 -4.90 10.44
N LYS A 353 6.60 -5.73 9.62
CA LYS A 353 7.93 -5.47 9.10
C LYS A 353 8.02 -5.86 7.63
N PRO A 354 8.94 -5.30 6.85
CA PRO A 354 9.33 -5.83 5.55
C PRO A 354 9.89 -7.25 5.68
N VAL A 355 9.76 -8.04 4.63
CA VAL A 355 10.20 -9.45 4.64
C VAL A 355 11.51 -9.68 3.89
N VAL A 356 12.02 -8.68 3.19
CA VAL A 356 13.20 -8.77 2.31
C VAL A 356 14.38 -8.02 2.92
N ALA A 357 15.54 -8.69 3.02
CA ALA A 357 16.77 -8.05 3.44
C ALA A 357 17.25 -7.03 2.37
N PRO A 358 17.85 -5.89 2.78
CA PRO A 358 18.15 -5.48 4.16
C PRO A 358 16.99 -4.74 4.86
N LEU A 359 15.83 -4.57 4.18
CA LEU A 359 14.69 -3.80 4.71
C LEU A 359 14.07 -4.49 5.94
N ASP A 360 14.21 -5.81 6.03
CA ASP A 360 13.66 -6.65 7.10
C ASP A 360 14.26 -6.37 8.48
N ARG A 361 15.35 -5.57 8.57
CA ARG A 361 15.91 -5.06 9.82
C ARG A 361 15.02 -4.05 10.52
N THR A 362 13.94 -3.59 9.86
CA THR A 362 13.02 -2.57 10.37
C THR A 362 11.69 -3.17 10.82
N ILE A 363 11.05 -2.54 11.81
CA ILE A 363 9.62 -2.67 12.07
C ILE A 363 8.89 -1.46 11.51
N ARG A 364 7.68 -1.66 11.00
CA ARG A 364 6.84 -0.59 10.45
C ARG A 364 5.67 -0.31 11.37
N VAL A 365 5.64 0.91 11.91
CA VAL A 365 4.64 1.39 12.86
C VAL A 365 3.76 2.44 12.20
N THR A 366 2.48 2.15 12.05
CA THR A 366 1.46 3.09 11.58
C THR A 366 1.19 4.13 12.68
N VAL A 367 0.97 5.39 12.31
CA VAL A 367 0.54 6.41 13.25
C VAL A 367 -0.85 6.05 13.79
N GLY A 368 -0.92 5.83 15.11
CA GLY A 368 -2.15 5.56 15.85
C GLY A 368 -2.74 6.82 16.49
N ARG A 369 -3.81 6.64 17.26
CA ARG A 369 -4.29 7.67 18.18
C ARG A 369 -3.33 7.81 19.36
N ASP A 370 -3.46 8.90 20.11
CA ASP A 370 -2.57 9.21 21.23
C ASP A 370 -2.46 8.04 22.21
N GLU A 371 -3.58 7.37 22.55
CA GLU A 371 -3.59 6.22 23.47
C GLU A 371 -2.84 5.00 22.90
N GLU A 372 -2.87 4.80 21.58
CA GLU A 372 -2.17 3.71 20.91
C GLU A 372 -0.66 3.99 20.83
N ILE A 373 -0.27 5.24 20.61
CA ILE A 373 1.13 5.70 20.62
C ILE A 373 1.71 5.66 22.03
N ASP A 374 0.95 6.08 23.05
CA ASP A 374 1.34 5.96 24.46
C ASP A 374 1.56 4.48 24.85
N LEU A 375 0.73 3.58 24.36
CA LEU A 375 0.93 2.15 24.58
C LEU A 375 2.25 1.66 23.97
N LEU A 376 2.57 2.07 22.73
CA LEU A 376 3.86 1.75 22.11
C LEU A 376 5.03 2.30 22.93
N LYS A 377 4.94 3.55 23.39
CA LYS A 377 5.95 4.22 24.20
C LYS A 377 6.25 3.46 25.49
N ASN A 378 5.21 2.90 26.13
CA ASN A 378 5.35 2.18 27.39
C ASN A 378 5.84 0.73 27.18
N VAL A 379 5.44 0.06 26.10
CA VAL A 379 5.72 -1.36 25.89
C VAL A 379 7.08 -1.61 25.22
N LEU A 380 7.49 -0.76 24.28
CA LEU A 380 8.73 -0.96 23.51
C LEU A 380 9.98 -1.09 24.39
N PRO A 381 10.19 -0.27 25.46
CA PRO A 381 11.34 -0.41 26.36
C PRO A 381 11.42 -1.78 27.05
N ASP A 382 10.27 -2.31 27.48
CA ASP A 382 10.21 -3.61 28.17
C ASP A 382 10.51 -4.77 27.20
N VAL A 383 9.99 -4.70 25.97
CA VAL A 383 10.30 -5.65 24.92
C VAL A 383 11.81 -5.67 24.63
N LEU A 384 12.41 -4.50 24.46
CA LEU A 384 13.86 -4.39 24.19
C LEU A 384 14.73 -4.87 25.35
N LYS A 385 14.30 -4.61 26.59
CA LYS A 385 14.99 -5.09 27.80
C LYS A 385 14.96 -6.63 27.92
N ALA A 386 13.86 -7.25 27.52
CA ALA A 386 13.72 -8.72 27.52
C ALA A 386 14.60 -9.41 26.46
N LEU A 387 15.07 -8.68 25.46
CA LEU A 387 15.92 -9.20 24.36
C LEU A 387 17.42 -8.93 24.56
N ARG A 388 17.78 -8.22 25.63
CA ARG A 388 19.18 -7.98 26.04
C ARG A 388 19.66 -9.10 26.97
#